data_ab7d6479c3b1a2c90e5e068ea53ea325
#
_entry.id   ab7d6479c3b1a2c90e5e068ea53ea325
#
_cell.length_a   1.000
_cell.length_b   1.000
_cell.length_c   1.000
_cell.angle_alpha   90.00
_cell.angle_beta   90.00
_cell.angle_gamma   90.00
#
_symmetry.space_group_name_H-M   'P 1'
#
loop_
_entity.id
_entity.type
_entity.pdbx_description
1 polymer ?
#
loop_
_entity_poly.entity_id
_entity_poly.type
_entity_poly.pdbx_seq_one_letter_code
_entity_poly.pdbx_strand_id
1 'polypeptide(L)'
;MKEKKSPSPPSLPPDAQREILNRLSAETRISSQEIAAILERHGVCGDIDALQDAYRKRLGQRLMATIRDESGKREVLAAIGGEYVIVGCCNDPQKLKAIQRRIQAQINGLDVSAGKVRKRVRFLERFASWVRKETSDGAA
;
A
#
# COMPACT_ATOMS: atom_id res chain seq x y z
N MET A 1 -2.70 -12.29 -33.46
CA MET A 1 -3.28 -11.67 -32.25
C MET A 1 -2.23 -10.74 -31.65
N LYS A 2 -2.48 -9.43 -31.66
CA LYS A 2 -1.56 -8.45 -31.08
C LYS A 2 -1.80 -8.44 -29.58
N GLU A 3 -0.81 -8.87 -28.79
CA GLU A 3 -0.80 -8.70 -27.34
C GLU A 3 -0.96 -7.21 -27.02
N LYS A 4 -2.06 -6.84 -26.39
CA LYS A 4 -2.22 -5.53 -25.76
C LYS A 4 -1.24 -5.47 -24.60
N LYS A 5 -0.06 -4.89 -24.85
CA LYS A 5 0.87 -4.47 -23.79
C LYS A 5 0.08 -3.63 -22.79
N SER A 6 -0.04 -4.11 -21.56
CA SER A 6 -0.55 -3.31 -20.46
C SER A 6 0.23 -2.00 -20.41
N PRO A 7 -0.43 -0.84 -20.35
CA PRO A 7 0.31 0.41 -20.21
C PRO A 7 1.14 0.34 -18.94
N SER A 8 2.44 0.50 -19.08
CA SER A 8 3.34 0.66 -17.94
C SER A 8 2.81 1.82 -17.09
N PRO A 9 2.87 1.72 -15.76
CA PRO A 9 2.48 2.86 -14.93
C PRO A 9 3.28 4.09 -15.38
N PRO A 10 2.64 5.26 -15.47
CA PRO A 10 3.32 6.48 -15.88
C PRO A 10 4.55 6.65 -15.00
N SER A 11 5.73 6.69 -15.62
CA SER A 11 6.98 6.93 -14.89
C SER A 11 6.89 8.34 -14.30
N LEU A 12 7.04 8.44 -12.99
CA LEU A 12 7.13 9.73 -12.31
C LEU A 12 8.32 10.52 -12.89
N PRO A 13 8.14 11.81 -13.20
CA PRO A 13 9.25 12.67 -13.60
C PRO A 13 10.38 12.60 -12.54
N PRO A 14 11.65 12.40 -12.94
CA PRO A 14 12.76 12.24 -12.00
C PRO A 14 12.89 13.41 -11.01
N ASP A 15 12.59 14.63 -11.46
CA ASP A 15 12.66 15.83 -10.62
C ASP A 15 11.54 15.87 -9.58
N ALA A 16 10.33 15.46 -9.94
CA ALA A 16 9.22 15.30 -9.00
C ALA A 16 9.53 14.24 -7.93
N GLN A 17 10.08 13.10 -8.34
CA GLN A 17 10.50 12.05 -7.43
C GLN A 17 11.59 12.55 -6.46
N ARG A 18 12.56 13.28 -6.97
CA ARG A 18 13.64 13.87 -6.16
C ARG A 18 13.10 14.88 -5.14
N GLU A 19 12.19 15.76 -5.55
CA GLU A 19 11.57 16.74 -4.66
C GLU A 19 10.79 16.06 -3.53
N ILE A 20 9.98 15.02 -3.85
CA ILE A 20 9.23 14.24 -2.85
C ILE A 20 10.18 13.58 -1.84
N LEU A 21 11.24 12.94 -2.32
CA LEU A 21 12.21 12.27 -1.45
C LEU A 21 12.99 13.27 -0.57
N ASN A 22 13.39 14.39 -1.11
CA ASN A 22 14.09 15.44 -0.36
C ASN A 22 13.19 16.00 0.75
N ARG A 23 11.92 16.25 0.45
CA ARG A 23 10.98 16.77 1.42
C ARG A 23 10.68 15.74 2.51
N LEU A 24 10.47 14.48 2.12
CA LEU A 24 10.29 13.38 3.08
C LEU A 24 11.50 13.20 3.99
N SER A 25 12.71 13.37 3.47
CA SER A 25 13.95 13.27 4.25
C SER A 25 14.14 14.45 5.21
N ALA A 26 13.75 15.65 4.81
CA ALA A 26 13.89 16.86 5.63
C ALA A 26 12.87 16.92 6.75
N GLU A 27 11.59 16.61 6.46
CA GLU A 27 10.47 16.77 7.38
C GLU A 27 10.03 15.45 8.05
N THR A 28 10.61 14.30 7.64
CA THR A 28 10.27 12.93 8.07
C THR A 28 8.80 12.54 7.84
N ARG A 29 8.03 13.37 7.18
CA ARG A 29 6.61 13.16 6.83
C ARG A 29 6.27 13.94 5.57
N ILE A 30 5.31 13.45 4.83
CA ILE A 30 4.70 14.12 3.68
C ILE A 30 3.26 13.63 3.55
N SER A 31 2.32 14.54 3.33
CA SER A 31 0.93 14.19 3.11
C SER A 31 0.65 13.82 1.64
N SER A 32 -0.43 13.10 1.40
CA SER A 32 -0.88 12.79 0.03
C SER A 32 -1.25 14.05 -0.76
N GLN A 33 -1.72 15.10 -0.09
CA GLN A 33 -2.03 16.39 -0.73
C GLN A 33 -0.77 17.12 -1.19
N GLU A 34 0.28 17.09 -0.37
CA GLU A 34 1.58 17.69 -0.74
C GLU A 34 2.22 16.94 -1.91
N ILE A 35 2.14 15.61 -1.92
CA ILE A 35 2.59 14.80 -3.07
C ILE A 35 1.81 15.19 -4.32
N ALA A 36 0.49 15.30 -4.25
CA ALA A 36 -0.35 15.70 -5.37
C ALA A 36 0.02 17.10 -5.90
N ALA A 37 0.25 18.07 -5.02
CA ALA A 37 0.67 19.42 -5.39
C ALA A 37 2.06 19.46 -6.06
N ILE A 38 2.99 18.61 -5.60
CA ILE A 38 4.31 18.47 -6.24
C ILE A 38 4.14 17.90 -7.65
N LEU A 39 3.36 16.83 -7.80
CA LEU A 39 3.12 16.19 -9.10
C LEU A 39 2.44 17.15 -10.09
N GLU A 40 1.48 17.95 -9.63
CA GLU A 40 0.82 18.98 -10.44
C GLU A 40 1.81 20.03 -10.93
N ARG A 41 2.69 20.55 -10.06
CA ARG A 41 3.73 21.53 -10.44
C ARG A 41 4.72 20.99 -11.47
N HIS A 42 4.99 19.69 -11.44
CA HIS A 42 5.84 19.01 -12.41
C HIS A 42 5.08 18.55 -13.67
N GLY A 43 3.83 19.05 -13.87
CA GLY A 43 3.05 18.80 -15.08
C GLY A 43 2.58 17.36 -15.24
N VAL A 44 2.46 16.61 -14.14
CA VAL A 44 1.91 15.25 -14.17
C VAL A 44 0.41 15.34 -14.41
N CYS A 45 0.02 15.25 -15.67
CA CYS A 45 -1.37 15.19 -16.10
C CYS A 45 -1.72 13.75 -16.47
N GLY A 46 -2.88 13.28 -16.04
CA GLY A 46 -3.44 12.02 -16.52
C GLY A 46 -4.30 12.20 -17.75
N ASP A 47 -4.32 11.19 -18.62
CA ASP A 47 -5.38 11.05 -19.61
C ASP A 47 -6.71 10.87 -18.88
N ILE A 48 -7.71 11.69 -19.22
CA ILE A 48 -9.03 11.69 -18.58
C ILE A 48 -9.70 10.32 -18.73
N ASP A 49 -9.59 9.70 -19.89
CA ASP A 49 -10.19 8.38 -20.14
C ASP A 49 -9.50 7.29 -19.31
N ALA A 50 -8.17 7.35 -19.20
CA ALA A 50 -7.40 6.44 -18.35
C ALA A 50 -7.72 6.63 -16.86
N LEU A 51 -7.93 7.87 -16.40
CA LEU A 51 -8.34 8.19 -15.03
C LEU A 51 -9.74 7.67 -14.73
N GLN A 52 -10.68 7.84 -15.66
CA GLN A 52 -12.04 7.32 -15.52
C GLN A 52 -12.05 5.79 -15.48
N ASP A 53 -11.26 5.13 -16.33
CA ASP A 53 -11.13 3.67 -16.32
C ASP A 53 -10.52 3.16 -15.01
N ALA A 54 -9.46 3.80 -14.53
CA ALA A 54 -8.86 3.49 -13.22
C ALA A 54 -9.84 3.70 -12.06
N TYR A 55 -10.64 4.76 -12.11
CA TYR A 55 -11.69 5.03 -11.11
C TYR A 55 -12.76 3.93 -11.10
N ARG A 56 -13.27 3.54 -12.28
CA ARG A 56 -14.25 2.44 -12.41
C ARG A 56 -13.70 1.11 -11.89
N LYS A 57 -12.45 0.79 -12.22
CA LYS A 57 -11.75 -0.40 -11.70
C LYS A 57 -11.65 -0.36 -10.18
N ARG A 58 -11.30 0.80 -9.61
CA ARG A 58 -11.21 0.97 -8.14
C ARG A 58 -12.58 0.82 -7.46
N LEU A 59 -13.65 1.34 -8.06
CA LEU A 59 -15.02 1.13 -7.57
C LEU A 59 -15.40 -0.35 -7.59
N GLY A 60 -15.13 -1.05 -8.69
CA GLY A 60 -15.34 -2.49 -8.80
C GLY A 60 -14.58 -3.28 -7.73
N GLN A 61 -13.31 -2.94 -7.51
CA GLN A 61 -12.50 -3.56 -6.46
C GLN A 61 -13.09 -3.34 -5.04
N ARG A 62 -13.57 -2.13 -4.77
CA ARG A 62 -14.24 -1.83 -3.49
C ARG A 62 -15.52 -2.64 -3.34
N LEU A 63 -16.34 -2.71 -4.39
CA LEU A 63 -17.56 -3.52 -4.36
C LEU A 63 -17.23 -4.99 -4.05
N MET A 64 -16.28 -5.58 -4.76
CA MET A 64 -15.86 -6.98 -4.52
C MET A 64 -15.32 -7.18 -3.09
N ALA A 65 -14.66 -6.18 -2.52
CA ALA A 65 -14.17 -6.24 -1.14
C ALA A 65 -15.29 -6.17 -0.08
N THR A 66 -16.49 -5.70 -0.43
CA THR A 66 -17.64 -5.63 0.50
C THR A 66 -18.46 -6.91 0.56
N ILE A 67 -18.33 -7.79 -0.42
CA ILE A 67 -19.08 -9.04 -0.47
C ILE A 67 -18.60 -9.97 0.66
N ARG A 68 -19.55 -10.40 1.49
CA ARG A 68 -19.32 -11.25 2.65
C ARG A 68 -20.16 -12.51 2.55
N ASP A 69 -19.67 -13.60 3.14
CA ASP A 69 -20.43 -14.81 3.36
C ASP A 69 -21.42 -14.64 4.56
N GLU A 70 -22.21 -15.66 4.82
CA GLU A 70 -23.18 -15.67 5.93
C GLU A 70 -22.52 -15.48 7.30
N SER A 71 -21.22 -15.81 7.42
CA SER A 71 -20.42 -15.60 8.64
C SER A 71 -19.79 -14.20 8.74
N GLY A 72 -20.04 -13.33 7.78
CA GLY A 72 -19.47 -11.98 7.69
C GLY A 72 -18.02 -11.94 7.22
N LYS A 73 -17.46 -13.06 6.76
CA LYS A 73 -16.09 -13.13 6.23
C LYS A 73 -16.08 -12.81 4.74
N ARG A 74 -14.93 -12.34 4.27
CA ARG A 74 -14.74 -12.02 2.85
C ARG A 74 -14.80 -13.28 1.99
N GLU A 75 -15.77 -13.34 1.10
CA GLU A 75 -16.02 -14.49 0.24
C GLU A 75 -15.31 -14.38 -1.11
N VAL A 76 -15.16 -13.15 -1.62
CA VAL A 76 -14.61 -12.88 -2.95
C VAL A 76 -13.14 -12.46 -2.83
N LEU A 77 -12.28 -13.17 -3.51
CA LEU A 77 -10.84 -12.89 -3.58
C LEU A 77 -10.41 -12.65 -5.03
N ALA A 78 -9.45 -11.75 -5.22
CA ALA A 78 -8.85 -11.52 -6.51
C ALA A 78 -7.88 -12.65 -6.86
N ALA A 79 -8.02 -13.22 -8.05
CA ALA A 79 -7.12 -14.19 -8.64
C ALA A 79 -6.04 -13.50 -9.52
N ILE A 80 -5.13 -14.28 -10.07
CA ILE A 80 -4.15 -13.82 -11.04
C ILE A 80 -4.89 -13.43 -12.33
N GLY A 81 -4.46 -12.33 -12.98
CA GLY A 81 -5.09 -11.85 -14.22
C GLY A 81 -6.27 -10.89 -14.03
N GLY A 82 -6.53 -10.43 -12.80
CA GLY A 82 -7.58 -9.45 -12.52
C GLY A 82 -8.98 -10.03 -12.40
N GLU A 83 -9.11 -11.34 -12.36
CA GLU A 83 -10.37 -12.04 -12.08
C GLU A 83 -10.69 -12.01 -10.58
N TYR A 84 -11.98 -12.15 -10.27
CA TYR A 84 -12.46 -12.35 -8.90
C TYR A 84 -13.08 -13.73 -8.76
N VAL A 85 -12.82 -14.37 -7.64
CA VAL A 85 -13.24 -15.76 -7.39
C VAL A 85 -13.99 -15.83 -6.07
N ILE A 86 -15.14 -16.49 -6.09
CA ILE A 86 -15.87 -16.88 -4.87
C ILE A 86 -15.18 -18.15 -4.36
N VAL A 87 -14.54 -18.05 -3.19
CA VAL A 87 -13.69 -19.14 -2.67
C VAL A 87 -14.47 -20.42 -2.47
N GLY A 88 -15.69 -20.33 -1.92
CA GLY A 88 -16.54 -21.49 -1.67
C GLY A 88 -17.06 -22.21 -2.92
N CYS A 89 -17.05 -21.53 -4.08
CA CYS A 89 -17.55 -22.06 -5.35
C CYS A 89 -16.44 -22.38 -6.35
N CYS A 90 -15.20 -22.09 -6.01
CA CYS A 90 -14.07 -22.29 -6.92
C CYS A 90 -13.62 -23.75 -6.92
N ASN A 91 -13.76 -24.41 -8.06
CA ASN A 91 -13.35 -25.81 -8.25
C ASN A 91 -11.95 -25.95 -8.87
N ASP A 92 -11.20 -24.86 -9.05
CA ASP A 92 -9.86 -24.86 -9.58
C ASP A 92 -8.81 -24.78 -8.46
N PRO A 93 -8.17 -25.93 -8.10
CA PRO A 93 -7.20 -25.95 -7.01
C PRO A 93 -5.94 -25.15 -7.32
N GLN A 94 -5.59 -24.94 -8.58
CA GLN A 94 -4.40 -24.15 -8.95
C GLN A 94 -4.65 -22.66 -8.68
N LYS A 95 -5.84 -22.16 -9.01
CA LYS A 95 -6.24 -20.78 -8.68
C LYS A 95 -6.26 -20.55 -7.16
N LEU A 96 -6.82 -21.47 -6.40
CA LEU A 96 -6.86 -21.36 -4.94
C LEU A 96 -5.47 -21.39 -4.32
N LYS A 97 -4.57 -22.26 -4.77
CA LYS A 97 -3.16 -22.28 -4.32
C LYS A 97 -2.43 -20.98 -4.65
N ALA A 98 -2.66 -20.41 -5.83
CA ALA A 98 -2.06 -19.12 -6.21
C ALA A 98 -2.55 -17.97 -5.33
N ILE A 99 -3.85 -17.94 -5.02
CA ILE A 99 -4.43 -16.97 -4.07
C ILE A 99 -3.82 -17.15 -2.69
N GLN A 100 -3.73 -18.37 -2.19
CA GLN A 100 -3.16 -18.70 -0.89
C GLN A 100 -1.70 -18.21 -0.77
N ARG A 101 -0.87 -18.51 -1.77
CA ARG A 101 0.54 -18.05 -1.81
C ARG A 101 0.64 -16.53 -1.75
N ARG A 102 -0.22 -15.83 -2.49
CA ARG A 102 -0.23 -14.36 -2.49
C ARG A 102 -0.63 -13.79 -1.13
N ILE A 103 -1.67 -14.32 -0.51
CA ILE A 103 -2.09 -13.91 0.83
C ILE A 103 -0.97 -14.16 1.84
N GLN A 104 -0.33 -15.33 1.78
CA GLN A 104 0.79 -15.65 2.67
C GLN A 104 1.98 -14.69 2.48
N ALA A 105 2.30 -14.33 1.24
CA ALA A 105 3.34 -13.34 0.96
C ALA A 105 3.00 -11.95 1.52
N GLN A 106 1.73 -11.53 1.45
CA GLN A 106 1.27 -10.29 2.06
C GLN A 106 1.38 -10.31 3.59
N ILE A 107 0.98 -11.41 4.24
CA ILE A 107 1.12 -11.60 5.68
C ILE A 107 2.58 -11.48 6.08
N ASN A 108 3.48 -12.18 5.41
CA ASN A 108 4.91 -12.14 5.69
C ASN A 108 5.48 -10.72 5.53
N GLY A 109 5.06 -9.98 4.49
CA GLY A 109 5.45 -8.59 4.29
C GLY A 109 4.98 -7.66 5.41
N LEU A 110 3.75 -7.86 5.89
CA LEU A 110 3.20 -7.10 7.01
C LEU A 110 3.92 -7.42 8.32
N ASP A 111 4.27 -8.68 8.56
CA ASP A 111 5.03 -9.10 9.75
C ASP A 111 6.43 -8.46 9.79
N VAL A 112 7.11 -8.39 8.64
CA VAL A 112 8.39 -7.68 8.53
C VAL A 112 8.24 -6.20 8.85
N SER A 113 7.20 -5.56 8.30
CA SER A 113 6.92 -4.15 8.54
C SER A 113 6.57 -3.87 10.00
N ALA A 114 5.72 -4.70 10.59
CA ALA A 114 5.38 -4.62 12.02
C ALA A 114 6.61 -4.82 12.92
N GLY A 115 7.54 -5.68 12.51
CA GLY A 115 8.82 -5.88 13.19
C GLY A 115 9.69 -4.61 13.20
N LYS A 116 9.75 -3.89 12.08
CA LYS A 116 10.47 -2.61 11.99
C LYS A 116 9.87 -1.56 12.91
N VAL A 117 8.54 -1.44 12.91
CA VAL A 117 7.82 -0.50 13.78
C VAL A 117 8.08 -0.83 15.25
N ARG A 118 7.94 -2.10 15.65
CA ARG A 118 8.21 -2.54 17.04
C ARG A 118 9.65 -2.23 17.49
N LYS A 119 10.63 -2.42 16.63
CA LYS A 119 12.03 -2.08 16.93
C LYS A 119 12.18 -0.57 17.17
N ARG A 120 11.52 0.27 16.35
CA ARG A 120 11.58 1.73 16.52
C ARG A 120 10.89 2.19 17.78
N VAL A 121 9.71 1.63 18.09
CA VAL A 121 8.99 1.92 19.35
C VAL A 121 9.87 1.61 20.55
N ARG A 122 10.45 0.40 20.64
CA ARG A 122 11.34 0.01 21.72
C ARG A 122 12.57 0.93 21.88
N PHE A 123 13.13 1.36 20.75
CA PHE A 123 14.23 2.33 20.78
C PHE A 123 13.79 3.66 21.41
N LEU A 124 12.65 4.19 20.98
CA LEU A 124 12.12 5.46 21.50
C LEU A 124 11.74 5.37 22.98
N GLU A 125 11.15 4.26 23.40
CA GLU A 125 10.82 4.02 24.82
C GLU A 125 12.07 3.97 25.69
N ARG A 126 13.12 3.28 25.25
CA ARG A 126 14.42 3.24 25.96
C ARG A 126 15.05 4.63 26.01
N PHE A 127 15.02 5.37 24.90
CA PHE A 127 15.56 6.73 24.86
C PHE A 127 14.80 7.66 25.82
N ALA A 128 13.46 7.62 25.80
CA ALA A 128 12.64 8.39 26.72
C ALA A 128 12.87 8.02 28.20
N SER A 129 13.11 6.75 28.48
CA SER A 129 13.47 6.28 29.83
C SER A 129 14.85 6.77 30.26
N TRP A 130 15.82 6.75 29.36
CA TRP A 130 17.16 7.28 29.60
C TRP A 130 17.14 8.79 29.86
N VAL A 131 16.46 9.58 29.04
CA VAL A 131 16.30 11.04 29.22
C VAL A 131 15.70 11.34 30.59
N ARG A 132 14.66 10.62 31.00
CA ARG A 132 14.02 10.81 32.33
C ARG A 132 14.98 10.56 33.49
N LYS A 133 15.84 9.56 33.40
CA LYS A 133 16.85 9.27 34.42
C LYS A 133 17.88 10.39 34.52
N GLU A 134 18.45 10.81 33.40
CA GLU A 134 19.44 11.90 33.36
C GLU A 134 18.89 13.22 33.90
N THR A 135 17.62 13.55 33.61
CA THR A 135 16.98 14.76 34.13
C THR A 135 16.62 14.66 35.62
N SER A 136 16.43 13.46 36.17
CA SER A 136 16.18 13.25 37.60
C SER A 136 17.48 13.29 38.43
N ASP A 137 18.57 12.77 37.88
CA ASP A 137 19.88 12.75 38.56
C ASP A 137 20.59 14.10 38.50
N GLY A 138 20.21 15.00 37.57
CA GLY A 138 20.75 16.36 37.44
C GLY A 138 20.04 17.42 38.33
N ALA A 139 18.98 17.03 39.03
CA ALA A 139 18.17 17.93 39.90
C ALA A 139 18.51 17.77 41.41
N ALA A 140 19.58 17.05 41.73
CA ALA A 140 20.06 16.89 43.11
C ALA A 140 21.17 17.87 43.43
#